data_04411b7e6ca5f0d6c3ba388a53aa875e
#
_entry.id   04411b7e6ca5f0d6c3ba388a53aa875e
#
_cell.length_a   1.000
_cell.length_b   1.000
_cell.length_c   1.000
_cell.angle_alpha   90.00
_cell.angle_beta   90.00
_cell.angle_gamma   90.00
#
_symmetry.space_group_name_H-M   'P 1'
#
loop_
_entity.id
_entity.type
_entity.pdbx_description
1 polymer ?
#
loop_
_entity_poly.entity_id
_entity_poly.type
_entity_poly.pdbx_seq_one_letter_code
_entity_poly.pdbx_strand_id
1 'polypeptide(L)'
;RDVWRAQADAMEFWLTQHDVDGFRCDMAMLVPIEFWNETSLRLRRVKPDLFMLAEAEERNLFEEGAFDACYAWRMHHLMNDVARQRTRVTALRDYIYADRDDYPDSAMRLAFTSNHDENSWNGSEFSRLGDAREIMAVFTFVVPRGLPLIYTGQEIGYDHSFAFFDRDPIPRYE
;
A
#
# COMPACT_ATOMS: atom_id res chain seq x y z
N ARG A 1 11.84 22.62 10.68
CA ARG A 1 11.19 23.40 9.60
C ARG A 1 11.99 23.42 8.30
N ASP A 2 13.34 23.59 8.31
CA ASP A 2 14.14 23.63 7.10
C ASP A 2 14.18 22.29 6.35
N VAL A 3 14.25 21.17 7.08
CA VAL A 3 14.13 19.81 6.49
C VAL A 3 12.78 19.61 5.81
N TRP A 4 11.70 20.05 6.44
CA TRP A 4 10.35 19.95 5.86
C TRP A 4 10.24 20.71 4.54
N ARG A 5 10.77 21.93 4.52
CA ARG A 5 10.80 22.74 3.28
C ARG A 5 11.62 22.06 2.19
N ALA A 6 12.83 21.61 2.50
CA ALA A 6 13.68 20.93 1.53
C ALA A 6 13.04 19.65 0.97
N GLN A 7 12.36 18.88 1.81
CA GLN A 7 11.65 17.68 1.36
C GLN A 7 10.45 18.03 0.47
N ALA A 8 9.66 19.04 0.84
CA ALA A 8 8.54 19.51 0.03
C ALA A 8 9.02 20.11 -1.31
N ASP A 9 10.15 20.82 -1.33
CA ASP A 9 10.78 21.34 -2.54
C ASP A 9 11.22 20.20 -3.47
N ALA A 10 11.80 19.13 -2.92
CA ALA A 10 12.17 17.94 -3.69
C ALA A 10 10.96 17.23 -4.30
N MET A 11 9.87 17.10 -3.55
CA MET A 11 8.63 16.52 -4.08
C MET A 11 8.03 17.40 -5.19
N GLU A 12 7.99 18.72 -5.01
CA GLU A 12 7.52 19.65 -6.04
C GLU A 12 8.39 19.60 -7.30
N PHE A 13 9.70 19.43 -7.16
CA PHE A 13 10.62 19.22 -8.28
C PHE A 13 10.20 18.02 -9.15
N TRP A 14 9.88 16.88 -8.53
CA TRP A 14 9.44 15.69 -9.27
C TRP A 14 8.10 15.90 -10.00
N LEU A 15 7.18 16.64 -9.41
CA LEU A 15 5.92 17.01 -10.08
C LEU A 15 6.14 17.93 -11.27
N THR A 16 7.00 18.95 -11.11
CA THR A 16 7.16 20.01 -12.12
C THR A 16 8.15 19.68 -13.22
N GLN A 17 9.19 18.89 -12.92
CA GLN A 17 10.26 18.58 -13.87
C GLN A 17 10.11 17.19 -14.51
N HIS A 18 9.41 16.27 -13.85
CA HIS A 18 9.30 14.89 -14.29
C HIS A 18 7.85 14.40 -14.42
N ASP A 19 6.90 15.29 -14.17
CA ASP A 19 5.44 15.06 -14.34
C ASP A 19 4.94 13.75 -13.71
N VAL A 20 5.47 13.41 -12.52
CA VAL A 20 4.95 12.26 -11.77
C VAL A 20 3.54 12.55 -11.27
N ASP A 21 2.69 11.52 -11.14
CA ASP A 21 1.29 11.69 -10.76
C ASP A 21 1.07 11.68 -9.25
N GLY A 22 2.09 11.28 -8.48
CA GLY A 22 1.96 11.21 -7.03
C GLY A 22 3.14 10.56 -6.34
N PHE A 23 2.95 10.23 -5.07
CA PHE A 23 4.00 9.68 -4.23
C PHE A 23 3.49 8.54 -3.36
N ARG A 24 4.30 7.50 -3.25
CA ARG A 24 4.23 6.55 -2.16
C ARG A 24 5.19 7.02 -1.07
N CYS A 25 4.66 7.26 0.12
CA CYS A 25 5.40 7.80 1.25
C CYS A 25 5.73 6.68 2.23
N ASP A 26 7.02 6.33 2.27
CA ASP A 26 7.58 5.31 3.14
C ASP A 26 7.36 5.64 4.61
N MET A 27 6.96 4.65 5.43
CA MET A 27 6.78 4.77 6.87
C MET A 27 6.09 6.08 7.29
N ALA A 28 5.01 6.45 6.60
CA ALA A 28 4.37 7.77 6.72
C ALA A 28 3.93 8.10 8.15
N MET A 29 3.60 7.10 8.98
CA MET A 29 3.22 7.26 10.38
C MET A 29 4.37 7.74 11.28
N LEU A 30 5.63 7.61 10.86
CA LEU A 30 6.79 8.09 11.61
C LEU A 30 7.13 9.56 11.34
N VAL A 31 6.45 10.17 10.35
CA VAL A 31 6.61 11.58 10.01
C VAL A 31 5.43 12.36 10.59
N PRO A 32 5.64 13.54 11.21
CA PRO A 32 4.56 14.32 11.78
C PRO A 32 3.44 14.63 10.77
N ILE A 33 2.18 14.43 11.17
CA ILE A 33 1.02 14.63 10.28
C ILE A 33 0.94 16.08 9.75
N GLU A 34 1.41 17.04 10.51
CA GLU A 34 1.46 18.44 10.12
C GLU A 34 2.35 18.67 8.89
N PHE A 35 3.44 17.89 8.75
CA PHE A 35 4.27 17.92 7.56
C PHE A 35 3.48 17.44 6.34
N TRP A 36 2.76 16.32 6.46
CA TRP A 36 1.97 15.77 5.37
C TRP A 36 0.83 16.71 4.96
N ASN A 37 0.12 17.30 5.91
CA ASN A 37 -0.96 18.25 5.66
C ASN A 37 -0.45 19.50 4.93
N GLU A 38 0.62 20.14 5.45
CA GLU A 38 1.23 21.33 4.84
C GLU A 38 1.77 20.99 3.42
N THR A 39 2.45 19.85 3.27
CA THR A 39 3.10 19.46 2.02
C THR A 39 2.07 19.07 0.96
N SER A 40 1.11 18.19 1.25
CA SER A 40 0.05 17.80 0.32
C SER A 40 -0.74 19.01 -0.16
N LEU A 41 -1.12 19.90 0.73
CA LEU A 41 -1.82 21.15 0.35
C LEU A 41 -0.99 22.00 -0.62
N ARG A 42 0.32 22.12 -0.40
CA ARG A 42 1.24 22.82 -1.30
C ARG A 42 1.31 22.15 -2.67
N LEU A 43 1.52 20.82 -2.71
CA LEU A 43 1.69 20.05 -3.93
C LEU A 43 0.42 20.01 -4.78
N ARG A 44 -0.77 19.93 -4.15
CA ARG A 44 -2.06 19.98 -4.87
C ARG A 44 -2.38 21.33 -5.51
N ARG A 45 -1.69 22.42 -5.13
CA ARG A 45 -1.77 23.69 -5.85
C ARG A 45 -1.01 23.63 -7.18
N VAL A 46 0.01 22.79 -7.27
CA VAL A 46 0.82 22.54 -8.48
C VAL A 46 0.14 21.49 -9.37
N LYS A 47 -0.30 20.38 -8.76
CA LYS A 47 -0.99 19.26 -9.42
C LYS A 47 -2.26 18.91 -8.64
N PRO A 48 -3.43 19.42 -9.04
CA PRO A 48 -4.68 19.25 -8.29
C PRO A 48 -5.14 17.79 -8.14
N ASP A 49 -4.79 16.93 -9.10
CA ASP A 49 -5.07 15.51 -9.17
C ASP A 49 -3.94 14.63 -8.58
N LEU A 50 -3.04 15.22 -7.79
CA LEU A 50 -1.97 14.52 -7.08
C LEU A 50 -2.50 13.33 -6.29
N PHE A 51 -1.89 12.15 -6.50
CA PHE A 51 -2.18 10.94 -5.74
C PHE A 51 -1.16 10.74 -4.61
N MET A 52 -1.63 10.59 -3.38
CA MET A 52 -0.79 10.38 -2.20
C MET A 52 -1.13 9.04 -1.53
N LEU A 53 -0.16 8.13 -1.51
CA LEU A 53 -0.24 6.82 -0.88
C LEU A 53 0.66 6.76 0.35
N ALA A 54 0.07 6.52 1.51
CA ALA A 54 0.81 6.32 2.76
C ALA A 54 1.16 4.84 2.98
N GLU A 55 2.42 4.52 3.21
CA GLU A 55 2.76 3.28 3.87
C GLU A 55 2.52 3.43 5.37
N ALA A 56 1.29 3.23 5.75
CA ALA A 56 0.75 3.33 7.11
C ALA A 56 -0.68 2.79 7.09
N GLU A 57 -1.31 2.63 8.25
CA GLU A 57 -2.71 2.24 8.36
C GLU A 57 -3.38 3.03 9.48
N GLU A 58 -3.37 4.38 9.37
CA GLU A 58 -3.84 5.27 10.41
C GLU A 58 -4.89 6.25 9.87
N ARG A 59 -5.96 6.46 10.63
CA ARG A 59 -7.11 7.31 10.26
C ARG A 59 -6.74 8.78 10.09
N ASN A 60 -5.89 9.32 10.97
CA ASN A 60 -5.51 10.73 10.96
C ASN A 60 -4.84 11.20 9.66
N LEU A 61 -4.32 10.27 8.85
CA LEU A 61 -3.74 10.55 7.53
C LEU A 61 -4.76 11.13 6.53
N PHE A 62 -6.05 10.94 6.79
CA PHE A 62 -7.14 11.36 5.92
C PHE A 62 -7.93 12.58 6.43
N GLU A 63 -7.77 12.97 7.70
CA GLU A 63 -8.63 13.98 8.34
C GLU A 63 -8.53 15.36 7.68
N GLU A 64 -7.34 15.75 7.22
CA GLU A 64 -7.12 17.02 6.50
C GLU A 64 -6.79 16.79 5.00
N GLY A 65 -7.01 15.58 4.48
CA GLY A 65 -6.80 15.24 3.08
C GLY A 65 -5.34 15.16 2.65
N ALA A 66 -4.43 14.82 3.57
CA ALA A 66 -3.02 14.64 3.26
C ALA A 66 -2.79 13.45 2.30
N PHE A 67 -3.56 12.38 2.46
CA PHE A 67 -3.45 11.15 1.66
C PHE A 67 -4.78 10.75 1.04
N ASP A 68 -4.71 10.07 -0.11
CA ASP A 68 -5.84 9.49 -0.82
C ASP A 68 -5.98 7.99 -0.53
N ALA A 69 -4.86 7.33 -0.23
CA ALA A 69 -4.82 5.91 0.06
C ALA A 69 -3.80 5.59 1.17
N CYS A 70 -4.03 4.48 1.86
CA CYS A 70 -3.05 3.86 2.75
C CYS A 70 -3.04 2.34 2.57
N TYR A 71 -2.00 1.70 3.09
CA TYR A 71 -1.89 0.24 3.04
C TYR A 71 -2.99 -0.43 3.87
N ALA A 72 -3.44 -1.60 3.42
CA ALA A 72 -4.37 -2.46 4.14
C ALA A 72 -3.61 -3.59 4.88
N TRP A 73 -2.70 -3.22 5.78
CA TRP A 73 -1.85 -4.17 6.50
C TRP A 73 -2.67 -5.19 7.32
N ARG A 74 -3.67 -4.71 8.03
CA ARG A 74 -4.56 -5.57 8.82
C ARG A 74 -5.27 -6.60 7.94
N MET A 75 -5.76 -6.19 6.75
CA MET A 75 -6.36 -7.11 5.80
C MET A 75 -5.36 -8.14 5.29
N HIS A 76 -4.15 -7.70 4.94
CA HIS A 76 -3.06 -8.58 4.51
C HIS A 76 -2.76 -9.66 5.56
N HIS A 77 -2.60 -9.26 6.82
CA HIS A 77 -2.37 -10.21 7.92
C HIS A 77 -3.55 -11.18 8.10
N LEU A 78 -4.80 -10.68 8.03
CA LEU A 78 -5.98 -11.53 8.11
C LEU A 78 -6.08 -12.55 6.97
N MET A 79 -5.74 -12.16 5.74
CA MET A 79 -5.68 -13.09 4.61
C MET A 79 -4.68 -14.22 4.85
N ASN A 80 -3.48 -13.89 5.36
CA ASN A 80 -2.48 -14.89 5.73
C ASN A 80 -2.98 -15.82 6.86
N ASP A 81 -3.65 -15.27 7.87
CA ASP A 81 -4.17 -16.05 9.00
C ASP A 81 -5.34 -16.96 8.57
N VAL A 82 -6.21 -16.50 7.69
CA VAL A 82 -7.28 -17.32 7.10
C VAL A 82 -6.68 -18.45 6.26
N ALA A 83 -5.72 -18.16 5.38
CA ALA A 83 -5.04 -19.16 4.55
C ALA A 83 -4.36 -20.25 5.39
N ARG A 84 -3.77 -19.86 6.51
CA ARG A 84 -3.12 -20.76 7.47
C ARG A 84 -4.05 -21.38 8.50
N GLN A 85 -5.37 -21.19 8.37
CA GLN A 85 -6.41 -21.69 9.28
C GLN A 85 -6.26 -21.24 10.75
N ARG A 86 -5.60 -20.11 10.96
CA ARG A 86 -5.43 -19.50 12.30
C ARG A 86 -6.65 -18.70 12.74
N THR A 87 -7.45 -18.25 11.77
CA THR A 87 -8.70 -17.55 12.01
C THR A 87 -9.78 -17.97 11.00
N ARG A 88 -11.02 -17.58 11.23
CA ARG A 88 -12.15 -17.89 10.34
C ARG A 88 -12.23 -16.86 9.20
N VAL A 89 -12.72 -17.28 8.04
CA VAL A 89 -12.98 -16.39 6.89
C VAL A 89 -13.93 -15.22 7.24
N THR A 90 -14.80 -15.39 8.23
CA THR A 90 -15.67 -14.31 8.72
C THR A 90 -14.89 -13.11 9.26
N ALA A 91 -13.64 -13.27 9.68
CA ALA A 91 -12.78 -12.17 10.10
C ALA A 91 -12.53 -11.16 8.98
N LEU A 92 -12.46 -11.61 7.71
CA LEU A 92 -12.35 -10.70 6.56
C LEU A 92 -13.62 -9.88 6.35
N ARG A 93 -14.79 -10.49 6.53
CA ARG A 93 -16.06 -9.76 6.51
C ARG A 93 -16.13 -8.71 7.63
N ASP A 94 -15.76 -9.11 8.84
CA ASP A 94 -15.80 -8.24 10.01
C ASP A 94 -14.79 -7.08 9.86
N TYR A 95 -13.63 -7.33 9.22
CA TYR A 95 -12.71 -6.29 8.82
C TYR A 95 -13.35 -5.28 7.86
N ILE A 96 -14.05 -5.72 6.80
CA ILE A 96 -14.69 -4.82 5.83
C ILE A 96 -15.68 -3.87 6.51
N TYR A 97 -16.48 -4.37 7.46
CA TYR A 97 -17.43 -3.53 8.20
C TYR A 97 -16.69 -2.52 9.10
N ALA A 98 -15.68 -2.96 9.85
CA ALA A 98 -14.89 -2.08 10.71
C ALA A 98 -14.16 -1.02 9.90
N ASP A 99 -13.54 -1.38 8.77
CA ASP A 99 -12.82 -0.46 7.90
C ASP A 99 -13.73 0.64 7.33
N ARG A 100 -14.96 0.30 6.98
CA ARG A 100 -15.96 1.27 6.52
C ARG A 100 -16.31 2.29 7.61
N ASP A 101 -16.41 1.86 8.85
CA ASP A 101 -16.79 2.71 9.98
C ASP A 101 -15.60 3.50 10.53
N ASP A 102 -14.37 2.96 10.38
CA ASP A 102 -13.13 3.57 10.88
C ASP A 102 -12.55 4.65 9.96
N TYR A 103 -12.81 4.59 8.64
CA TYR A 103 -12.19 5.47 7.64
C TYR A 103 -13.23 6.25 6.83
N PRO A 104 -12.89 7.48 6.38
CA PRO A 104 -13.79 8.25 5.51
C PRO A 104 -14.03 7.53 4.18
N ASP A 105 -15.18 7.78 3.55
CA ASP A 105 -15.58 7.14 2.29
C ASP A 105 -14.59 7.38 1.14
N SER A 106 -13.86 8.48 1.18
CA SER A 106 -12.83 8.82 0.19
C SER A 106 -11.52 8.05 0.36
N ALA A 107 -11.28 7.41 1.50
CA ALA A 107 -10.05 6.70 1.78
C ALA A 107 -9.97 5.38 0.99
N MET A 108 -8.98 5.25 0.12
CA MET A 108 -8.67 4.00 -0.55
C MET A 108 -7.70 3.15 0.27
N ARG A 109 -7.77 1.83 0.09
CA ARG A 109 -6.97 0.86 0.81
C ARG A 109 -6.11 0.06 -0.17
N LEU A 110 -4.79 0.23 -0.16
CA LEU A 110 -3.90 -0.60 -0.97
C LEU A 110 -3.98 -2.04 -0.48
N ALA A 111 -4.66 -2.85 -1.26
CA ALA A 111 -4.95 -4.25 -0.98
C ALA A 111 -3.94 -5.15 -1.72
N PHE A 112 -3.26 -6.04 -1.01
CA PHE A 112 -2.20 -6.86 -1.58
C PHE A 112 -2.07 -8.22 -0.90
N THR A 113 -1.68 -9.23 -1.67
CA THR A 113 -1.23 -10.52 -1.14
C THR A 113 0.28 -10.56 -0.97
N SER A 114 1.02 -9.72 -1.71
CA SER A 114 2.47 -9.58 -1.61
C SER A 114 2.91 -8.16 -1.94
N ASN A 115 4.08 -7.78 -1.45
CA ASN A 115 4.83 -6.58 -1.78
C ASN A 115 6.33 -6.84 -1.59
N HIS A 116 7.18 -5.84 -1.80
CA HIS A 116 8.63 -5.97 -1.71
C HIS A 116 9.13 -6.38 -0.31
N ASP A 117 8.45 -5.93 0.76
CA ASP A 117 8.80 -6.31 2.13
C ASP A 117 8.31 -7.72 2.45
N GLU A 118 7.01 -7.98 2.26
CA GLU A 118 6.42 -9.28 2.58
C GLU A 118 7.05 -10.42 1.80
N ASN A 119 7.33 -10.22 0.52
CA ASN A 119 7.98 -11.23 -0.30
C ASN A 119 9.38 -11.55 0.19
N SER A 120 10.19 -10.52 0.46
CA SER A 120 11.59 -10.68 0.82
C SER A 120 11.79 -11.18 2.26
N TRP A 121 10.96 -10.71 3.21
CA TRP A 121 11.12 -11.03 4.62
C TRP A 121 10.31 -12.24 5.09
N ASN A 122 9.14 -12.46 4.49
CA ASN A 122 8.17 -13.45 4.95
C ASN A 122 7.93 -14.58 3.95
N GLY A 123 8.57 -14.53 2.78
CA GLY A 123 8.48 -15.54 1.74
C GLY A 123 7.46 -15.21 0.65
N SER A 124 7.47 -16.01 -0.42
CA SER A 124 6.56 -15.85 -1.54
C SER A 124 5.09 -16.02 -1.12
N GLU A 125 4.16 -15.55 -1.94
CA GLU A 125 2.73 -15.79 -1.69
C GLU A 125 2.37 -17.29 -1.71
N PHE A 126 3.11 -18.09 -2.48
CA PHE A 126 2.93 -19.55 -2.50
C PHE A 126 3.23 -20.17 -1.13
N SER A 127 4.33 -19.78 -0.50
CA SER A 127 4.71 -20.26 0.83
C SER A 127 3.81 -19.72 1.94
N ARG A 128 3.26 -18.50 1.78
CA ARG A 128 2.43 -17.86 2.80
C ARG A 128 0.96 -18.24 2.72
N LEU A 129 0.40 -18.28 1.52
CA LEU A 129 -1.04 -18.48 1.27
C LEU A 129 -1.38 -19.87 0.74
N GLY A 130 -0.40 -20.63 0.18
CA GLY A 130 -0.64 -21.96 -0.36
C GLY A 130 -1.78 -21.99 -1.39
N ASP A 131 -2.70 -22.92 -1.24
CA ASP A 131 -3.86 -23.09 -2.15
C ASP A 131 -4.85 -21.91 -2.11
N ALA A 132 -4.79 -21.09 -1.06
CA ALA A 132 -5.66 -19.91 -0.95
C ALA A 132 -5.13 -18.69 -1.73
N ARG A 133 -3.94 -18.72 -2.34
CA ARG A 133 -3.30 -17.56 -2.98
C ARG A 133 -4.18 -16.91 -4.04
N GLU A 134 -4.80 -17.69 -4.91
CA GLU A 134 -5.60 -17.17 -6.02
C GLU A 134 -6.87 -16.48 -5.53
N ILE A 135 -7.59 -17.12 -4.60
CA ILE A 135 -8.80 -16.50 -4.03
C ILE A 135 -8.49 -15.25 -3.23
N MET A 136 -7.35 -15.21 -2.50
CA MET A 136 -6.92 -14.03 -1.79
C MET A 136 -6.48 -12.91 -2.74
N ALA A 137 -5.82 -13.25 -3.87
CA ALA A 137 -5.53 -12.28 -4.92
C ALA A 137 -6.82 -11.71 -5.51
N VAL A 138 -7.80 -12.53 -5.89
CA VAL A 138 -9.11 -12.06 -6.36
C VAL A 138 -9.78 -11.16 -5.31
N PHE A 139 -9.68 -11.50 -4.03
CA PHE A 139 -10.27 -10.71 -2.96
C PHE A 139 -9.73 -9.27 -2.92
N THR A 140 -8.43 -9.05 -3.21
CA THR A 140 -7.86 -7.70 -3.28
C THR A 140 -8.49 -6.81 -4.35
N PHE A 141 -9.04 -7.40 -5.42
CA PHE A 141 -9.69 -6.67 -6.51
C PHE A 141 -11.17 -6.35 -6.24
N VAL A 142 -11.82 -7.09 -5.36
CA VAL A 142 -13.26 -6.96 -5.13
C VAL A 142 -13.62 -6.36 -3.78
N VAL A 143 -12.64 -6.17 -2.90
CA VAL A 143 -12.87 -5.53 -1.60
C VAL A 143 -13.29 -4.07 -1.78
N PRO A 144 -14.31 -3.58 -1.07
CA PRO A 144 -14.74 -2.20 -1.16
C PRO A 144 -13.60 -1.22 -0.87
N ARG A 145 -13.49 -0.16 -1.68
CA ARG A 145 -12.41 0.87 -1.60
C ARG A 145 -10.99 0.30 -1.80
N GLY A 146 -10.89 -0.95 -2.27
CA GLY A 146 -9.61 -1.60 -2.53
C GLY A 146 -8.91 -1.02 -3.76
N LEU A 147 -7.63 -0.72 -3.62
CA LEU A 147 -6.69 -0.44 -4.70
C LEU A 147 -5.75 -1.66 -4.78
N PRO A 148 -5.94 -2.58 -5.75
CA PRO A 148 -5.17 -3.81 -5.76
C PRO A 148 -3.73 -3.56 -6.19
N LEU A 149 -2.78 -4.18 -5.48
CA LEU A 149 -1.38 -4.25 -5.84
C LEU A 149 -1.05 -5.65 -6.36
N ILE A 150 -0.50 -5.72 -7.57
CA ILE A 150 0.16 -6.91 -8.10
C ILE A 150 1.66 -6.69 -7.98
N TYR A 151 2.31 -7.49 -7.14
CA TYR A 151 3.75 -7.41 -6.97
C TYR A 151 4.48 -8.14 -8.10
N THR A 152 5.70 -7.73 -8.36
CA THR A 152 6.62 -8.24 -9.37
C THR A 152 6.67 -9.78 -9.43
N GLY A 153 6.37 -10.35 -10.60
CA GLY A 153 6.34 -11.80 -10.84
C GLY A 153 5.02 -12.49 -10.46
N GLN A 154 4.16 -11.83 -9.71
CA GLN A 154 2.86 -12.38 -9.31
C GLN A 154 1.94 -12.60 -10.51
N GLU A 155 1.99 -11.70 -11.51
CA GLU A 155 1.21 -11.75 -12.76
C GLU A 155 1.47 -12.99 -13.61
N ILE A 156 2.59 -13.66 -13.38
CA ILE A 156 3.01 -14.88 -14.09
C ILE A 156 3.10 -16.09 -13.17
N GLY A 157 2.70 -15.96 -11.92
CA GLY A 157 2.77 -17.02 -10.92
C GLY A 157 4.20 -17.43 -10.55
N TYR A 158 5.12 -16.49 -10.49
CA TYR A 158 6.53 -16.76 -10.16
C TYR A 158 6.71 -16.99 -8.66
N ASP A 159 6.95 -18.25 -8.28
CA ASP A 159 7.20 -18.63 -6.88
C ASP A 159 8.65 -18.35 -6.49
N HIS A 160 8.90 -17.14 -6.05
CA HIS A 160 10.24 -16.70 -5.63
C HIS A 160 10.18 -15.69 -4.50
N SER A 161 11.10 -15.82 -3.53
CA SER A 161 11.35 -14.81 -2.49
C SER A 161 12.57 -14.00 -2.88
N PHE A 162 12.35 -12.76 -3.28
CA PHE A 162 13.43 -11.88 -3.75
C PHE A 162 14.38 -11.50 -2.63
N ALA A 163 15.68 -11.47 -2.93
CA ALA A 163 16.69 -10.94 -2.04
C ALA A 163 16.49 -9.43 -1.87
N PHE A 164 16.36 -8.94 -0.62
CA PHE A 164 16.01 -7.54 -0.35
C PHE A 164 17.15 -6.56 -0.71
N PHE A 165 18.39 -6.94 -0.45
CA PHE A 165 19.55 -6.07 -0.62
C PHE A 165 20.42 -6.40 -1.83
N ASP A 166 20.11 -7.47 -2.55
CA ASP A 166 20.90 -7.95 -3.68
C ASP A 166 20.14 -7.78 -4.99
N ARG A 167 20.89 -7.80 -6.10
CA ARG A 167 20.29 -7.87 -7.41
C ARG A 167 19.75 -9.28 -7.65
N ASP A 168 18.42 -9.40 -7.67
CA ASP A 168 17.71 -10.65 -7.86
C ASP A 168 16.69 -10.49 -9.02
N PRO A 169 17.10 -10.69 -10.28
CA PRO A 169 16.27 -10.43 -11.43
C PRO A 169 15.26 -11.54 -11.67
N ILE A 170 14.07 -11.16 -12.16
CA ILE A 170 13.14 -12.13 -12.72
C ILE A 170 13.75 -12.78 -13.98
N PRO A 171 13.69 -14.11 -14.14
CA PRO A 171 14.08 -14.77 -15.38
C PRO A 171 13.32 -14.16 -16.56
N ARG A 172 13.98 -14.02 -17.70
CA ARG A 172 13.29 -13.69 -18.95
C ARG A 172 12.43 -14.89 -19.33
N TYR A 173 11.14 -14.63 -19.57
CA TYR A 173 10.24 -15.60 -20.17
C TYR A 173 10.43 -15.51 -21.68
N GLU A 174 10.88 -16.59 -22.27
CA GLU A 174 10.92 -16.79 -23.73
C GLU A 174 9.56 -17.33 -24.22
#